data_c7ad91a97f3e98a42c17db679891cd45
#
_entry.id   c7ad91a97f3e98a42c17db679891cd45
#
_cell.length_a   1.000
_cell.length_b   1.000
_cell.length_c   1.000
_cell.angle_alpha   90.00
_cell.angle_beta   90.00
_cell.angle_gamma   90.00
#
_symmetry.space_group_name_H-M   'P 1'
#
loop_
_entity.id
_entity.type
_entity.pdbx_description
1 polymer ?
#
loop_
_entity_poly.entity_id
_entity_poly.type
_entity_poly.pdbx_seq_one_letter_code
_entity_poly.pdbx_strand_id
1 'polypeptide(L)'
;MALKTMPNNIEAEESVLGACFLSKYALEKACESLTEDSFYNEKNAKIFASMASLLDAKTPIDITTVTTDLKNKKILSEVGGVEYLTEILNFVPTATNIDYYIKSVE
;
A
#
# COMPACT_ATOMS: atom_id res chain seq x y z
N MET A 1 -9.96 15.33 4.87
CA MET A 1 -9.97 16.33 3.84
C MET A 1 -10.73 15.88 2.62
N ALA A 2 -11.29 16.84 1.96
CA ALA A 2 -12.16 16.56 0.81
C ALA A 2 -11.45 15.82 -0.30
N LEU A 3 -10.18 16.09 -0.51
CA LEU A 3 -9.45 15.51 -1.64
C LEU A 3 -9.30 14.02 -1.57
N LYS A 4 -9.28 13.45 -0.35
CA LYS A 4 -9.10 12.02 -0.28
C LYS A 4 -10.37 11.26 -0.69
N THR A 5 -11.45 11.97 -0.97
CA THR A 5 -12.66 11.32 -1.43
C THR A 5 -12.75 11.21 -2.95
N MET A 6 -11.72 11.64 -3.67
CA MET A 6 -11.73 11.60 -5.13
C MET A 6 -11.60 10.16 -5.61
N PRO A 7 -12.61 9.62 -6.32
CA PRO A 7 -12.55 8.19 -6.70
C PRO A 7 -11.41 7.86 -7.64
N ASN A 8 -11.00 8.79 -8.48
CA ASN A 8 -9.93 8.50 -9.43
C ASN A 8 -8.58 8.32 -8.77
N ASN A 9 -8.46 8.62 -7.47
CA ASN A 9 -7.22 8.39 -6.76
C ASN A 9 -7.00 6.91 -6.42
N ILE A 10 -7.99 6.07 -6.63
CA ILE A 10 -7.84 4.65 -6.31
C ILE A 10 -6.71 4.01 -7.11
N GLU A 11 -6.58 4.36 -8.38
CA GLU A 11 -5.48 3.83 -9.19
C GLU A 11 -4.13 4.28 -8.65
N ALA A 12 -4.06 5.53 -8.21
CA ALA A 12 -2.82 6.04 -7.62
C ALA A 12 -2.50 5.30 -6.33
N GLU A 13 -3.53 5.01 -5.53
CA GLU A 13 -3.32 4.25 -4.29
C GLU A 13 -2.75 2.87 -4.58
N GLU A 14 -3.30 2.19 -5.58
CA GLU A 14 -2.82 0.86 -5.94
C GLU A 14 -1.40 0.94 -6.49
N SER A 15 -1.09 2.01 -7.21
CA SER A 15 0.27 2.21 -7.73
C SER A 15 1.28 2.40 -6.61
N VAL A 16 0.91 3.16 -5.58
CA VAL A 16 1.79 3.35 -4.43
C VAL A 16 2.03 2.01 -3.74
N LEU A 17 0.97 1.25 -3.49
CA LEU A 17 1.11 -0.02 -2.81
C LEU A 17 1.93 -1.01 -3.63
N GLY A 18 1.71 -1.05 -4.94
CA GLY A 18 2.50 -1.92 -5.80
C GLY A 18 3.97 -1.56 -5.79
N ALA A 19 4.27 -0.26 -5.83
CA ALA A 19 5.65 0.19 -5.76
C ALA A 19 6.28 -0.20 -4.42
N CYS A 20 5.50 -0.14 -3.35
CA CYS A 20 5.99 -0.51 -2.03
C CYS A 20 6.34 -2.00 -1.95
N PHE A 21 5.61 -2.85 -2.67
CA PHE A 21 5.97 -4.25 -2.77
C PHE A 21 7.29 -4.45 -3.50
N LEU A 22 7.57 -3.60 -4.48
CA LEU A 22 8.73 -3.76 -5.35
C LEU A 22 10.00 -3.16 -4.77
N SER A 23 9.87 -2.17 -3.88
CA SER A 23 11.03 -1.40 -3.47
C SER A 23 10.87 -0.90 -2.04
N LYS A 24 11.83 -1.24 -1.19
CA LYS A 24 11.86 -0.73 0.17
C LYS A 24 11.98 0.79 0.15
N TYR A 25 12.77 1.32 -0.78
CA TYR A 25 12.91 2.76 -0.92
C TYR A 25 11.56 3.42 -1.16
N ALA A 26 10.75 2.82 -2.04
CA ALA A 26 9.43 3.37 -2.33
C ALA A 26 8.56 3.39 -1.08
N LEU A 27 8.61 2.32 -0.28
CA LEU A 27 7.84 2.28 0.95
C LEU A 27 8.32 3.34 1.94
N GLU A 28 9.63 3.52 2.07
CA GLU A 28 10.17 4.52 2.97
C GLU A 28 9.73 5.92 2.55
N LYS A 29 9.76 6.20 1.25
CA LYS A 29 9.30 7.49 0.75
C LYS A 29 7.81 7.68 1.00
N ALA A 30 7.02 6.64 0.77
CA ALA A 30 5.59 6.73 1.01
C ALA A 30 5.30 7.00 2.47
N CYS A 31 6.02 6.35 3.37
CA CYS A 31 5.80 6.52 4.81
C CYS A 31 6.17 7.92 5.29
N GLU A 32 7.04 8.62 4.55
CA GLU A 32 7.38 10.00 4.91
C GLU A 32 6.22 10.96 4.66
N SER A 33 5.39 10.65 3.66
CA SER A 33 4.36 11.58 3.21
C SER A 33 2.94 11.11 3.48
N LEU A 34 2.74 9.82 3.69
CA LEU A 34 1.42 9.23 3.78
C LEU A 34 1.23 8.47 5.07
N THR A 35 -0.03 8.40 5.51
CA THR A 35 -0.44 7.51 6.60
C THR A 35 -1.58 6.68 6.06
N GLU A 36 -2.08 5.74 6.88
CA GLU A 36 -3.23 4.96 6.43
C GLU A 36 -4.44 5.84 6.16
N ASP A 37 -4.53 7.00 6.85
CA ASP A 37 -5.64 7.93 6.63
C ASP A 37 -5.55 8.64 5.29
N SER A 38 -4.41 8.57 4.61
CA SER A 38 -4.26 9.17 3.30
C SER A 38 -5.00 8.40 2.21
N PHE A 39 -5.38 7.16 2.48
CA PHE A 39 -6.00 6.29 1.50
C PHE A 39 -7.51 6.35 1.61
N TYR A 40 -8.16 6.60 0.48
CA TYR A 40 -9.61 6.64 0.43
C TYR A 40 -10.22 5.24 0.55
N ASN A 41 -9.60 4.26 -0.11
CA ASN A 41 -10.09 2.89 -0.08
C ASN A 41 -9.60 2.21 1.19
N GLU A 42 -10.54 1.69 1.98
CA GLU A 42 -10.18 1.10 3.26
C GLU A 42 -9.29 -0.12 3.13
N LYS A 43 -9.46 -0.89 2.06
CA LYS A 43 -8.57 -2.03 1.82
C LYS A 43 -7.14 -1.57 1.64
N ASN A 44 -6.97 -0.52 0.83
CA ASN A 44 -5.64 0.02 0.58
C ASN A 44 -5.03 0.61 1.84
N ALA A 45 -5.85 1.28 2.66
CA ALA A 45 -5.38 1.84 3.91
C ALA A 45 -4.84 0.76 4.82
N LYS A 46 -5.54 -0.36 4.93
CA LYS A 46 -5.12 -1.46 5.79
C LYS A 46 -3.86 -2.13 5.27
N ILE A 47 -3.74 -2.27 3.96
CA ILE A 47 -2.54 -2.85 3.36
C ILE A 47 -1.34 -1.94 3.63
N PHE A 48 -1.51 -0.63 3.46
CA PHE A 48 -0.43 0.30 3.72
C PHE A 48 -0.01 0.26 5.18
N ALA A 49 -0.97 0.18 6.09
CA ALA A 49 -0.67 0.10 7.52
C ALA A 49 0.13 -1.16 7.84
N SER A 50 -0.21 -2.28 7.19
CA SER A 50 0.54 -3.52 7.36
C SER A 50 1.99 -3.36 6.89
N MET A 51 2.16 -2.76 5.72
CA MET A 51 3.51 -2.55 5.18
C MET A 51 4.33 -1.64 6.08
N ALA A 52 3.72 -0.57 6.59
CA ALA A 52 4.42 0.36 7.47
C ALA A 52 4.84 -0.33 8.77
N SER A 53 3.98 -1.18 9.29
CA SER A 53 4.27 -1.93 10.50
C SER A 53 5.45 -2.89 10.28
N LEU A 54 5.47 -3.56 9.13
CA LEU A 54 6.55 -4.47 8.80
C LEU A 54 7.87 -3.72 8.60
N LEU A 55 7.80 -2.56 7.97
CA LEU A 55 8.99 -1.73 7.78
C LEU A 55 9.56 -1.32 9.13
N ASP A 56 8.69 -0.91 10.04
CA ASP A 56 9.08 -0.49 11.37
C ASP A 56 9.75 -1.65 12.13
N ALA A 57 9.27 -2.86 11.89
CA ALA A 57 9.83 -4.06 12.52
C ALA A 57 11.05 -4.59 11.76
N LYS A 58 11.46 -3.90 10.70
CA LYS A 58 12.62 -4.29 9.88
C LYS A 58 12.43 -5.65 9.23
N THR A 59 11.19 -5.97 8.91
CA THR A 59 10.85 -7.21 8.23
C THR A 59 10.80 -6.96 6.72
N PRO A 60 11.31 -7.88 5.91
CA PRO A 60 11.21 -7.72 4.45
C PRO A 60 9.74 -7.60 4.03
N ILE A 61 9.50 -6.84 2.97
CA ILE A 61 8.15 -6.58 2.47
C ILE A 61 7.94 -7.37 1.19
N ASP A 62 7.04 -8.34 1.24
CA ASP A 62 6.65 -9.11 0.05
C ASP A 62 5.25 -9.66 0.28
N ILE A 63 4.74 -10.37 -0.71
CA ILE A 63 3.39 -10.94 -0.62
C ILE A 63 3.26 -11.82 0.62
N THR A 64 4.27 -12.63 0.90
CA THR A 64 4.21 -13.56 2.01
C THR A 64 4.14 -12.84 3.35
N THR A 65 5.02 -11.87 3.57
CA THR A 65 5.06 -11.17 4.87
C THR A 65 3.82 -10.33 5.09
N VAL A 66 3.34 -9.64 4.05
CA VAL A 66 2.14 -8.83 4.17
C VAL A 66 0.92 -9.72 4.40
N THR A 67 0.82 -10.83 3.66
CA THR A 67 -0.28 -11.76 3.86
C THR A 67 -0.29 -12.30 5.28
N THR A 68 0.87 -12.69 5.79
CA THR A 68 0.98 -13.22 7.13
C THR A 68 0.57 -12.18 8.18
N ASP A 69 1.03 -10.94 8.00
CA ASP A 69 0.69 -9.88 8.94
C ASP A 69 -0.82 -9.62 8.97
N LEU A 70 -1.43 -9.54 7.78
CA LEU A 70 -2.87 -9.30 7.69
C LEU A 70 -3.66 -10.47 8.25
N LYS A 71 -3.17 -11.69 8.03
CA LYS A 71 -3.83 -12.88 8.58
C LYS A 71 -3.75 -12.88 10.10
N ASN A 72 -2.59 -12.52 10.65
CA ASN A 72 -2.42 -12.47 12.09
C ASN A 72 -3.33 -11.42 12.73
N LYS A 73 -3.61 -10.35 12.00
CA LYS A 73 -4.52 -9.31 12.47
C LYS A 73 -5.97 -9.63 12.18
N LYS A 74 -6.21 -10.76 11.51
CA LYS A 74 -7.56 -11.25 11.19
C LYS A 74 -8.31 -10.31 10.26
N ILE A 75 -7.58 -9.64 9.38
CA ILE A 75 -8.20 -8.72 8.41
C ILE A 75 -7.87 -9.07 6.96
N LEU A 76 -7.24 -10.23 6.73
CA LEU A 76 -6.84 -10.58 5.36
C LEU A 76 -8.03 -10.62 4.42
N SER A 77 -9.13 -11.24 4.83
CA SER A 77 -10.30 -11.30 3.96
C SER A 77 -10.94 -9.92 3.76
N GLU A 78 -10.81 -9.04 4.74
CA GLU A 78 -11.35 -7.70 4.63
C GLU A 78 -10.65 -6.88 3.56
N VAL A 79 -9.37 -7.17 3.30
CA VAL A 79 -8.63 -6.44 2.28
C VAL A 79 -8.67 -7.11 0.92
N GLY A 80 -9.50 -8.15 0.77
CA GLY A 80 -9.64 -8.82 -0.51
C GLY A 80 -8.79 -10.06 -0.67
N GLY A 81 -8.10 -10.49 0.37
CA GLY A 81 -7.32 -11.71 0.35
C GLY A 81 -6.06 -11.60 -0.49
N VAL A 82 -5.39 -12.73 -0.66
CA VAL A 82 -4.15 -12.78 -1.45
C VAL A 82 -4.39 -12.36 -2.88
N GLU A 83 -5.59 -12.59 -3.38
CA GLU A 83 -5.92 -12.25 -4.76
C GLU A 83 -5.80 -10.75 -5.01
N TYR A 84 -6.30 -9.93 -4.09
CA TYR A 84 -6.20 -8.49 -4.24
C TYR A 84 -4.74 -8.03 -4.10
N LEU A 85 -4.01 -8.63 -3.18
CA LEU A 85 -2.58 -8.29 -3.02
C LEU A 85 -1.80 -8.61 -4.29
N THR A 86 -2.13 -9.73 -4.93
CA THR A 86 -1.48 -10.10 -6.17
C THR A 86 -1.83 -9.13 -7.29
N GLU A 87 -3.08 -8.67 -7.34
CA GLU A 87 -3.47 -7.69 -8.33
C GLU A 87 -2.67 -6.40 -8.16
N ILE A 88 -2.50 -5.96 -6.92
CA ILE A 88 -1.73 -4.76 -6.65
C ILE A 88 -0.29 -4.93 -7.09
N LEU A 89 0.30 -6.08 -6.78
CA LEU A 89 1.68 -6.35 -7.15
C LEU A 89 1.89 -6.27 -8.66
N ASN A 90 0.90 -6.72 -9.41
CA ASN A 90 0.99 -6.73 -10.87
C ASN A 90 0.54 -5.43 -11.52
N PHE A 91 -0.06 -4.54 -10.75
CA PHE A 91 -0.67 -3.34 -11.31
C PHE A 91 0.38 -2.30 -11.72
N VAL A 92 1.39 -2.09 -10.88
CA VAL A 92 2.36 -1.05 -11.14
C VAL A 92 3.60 -1.65 -11.81
N PRO A 93 4.02 -1.07 -12.93
CA PRO A 93 5.16 -1.64 -13.67
C PRO A 93 6.53 -1.30 -13.08
N THR A 94 6.62 -0.22 -12.29
CA THR A 94 7.91 0.21 -11.80
C THR A 94 7.75 1.08 -10.57
N ALA A 95 8.78 1.07 -9.72
CA ALA A 95 8.81 1.91 -8.53
C ALA A 95 9.44 3.28 -8.78
N THR A 96 9.89 3.55 -10.00
CA THR A 96 10.60 4.81 -10.26
C THR A 96 9.70 6.03 -10.23
N ASN A 97 8.38 5.84 -10.36
CA ASN A 97 7.44 6.96 -10.36
C ASN A 97 6.79 7.18 -9.01
N ILE A 98 7.41 6.69 -7.94
CA ILE A 98 6.77 6.70 -6.63
C ILE A 98 6.40 8.12 -6.18
N ASP A 99 7.25 9.11 -6.45
CA ASP A 99 6.95 10.48 -6.03
C ASP A 99 5.68 11.01 -6.68
N TYR A 100 5.49 10.68 -7.94
CA TYR A 100 4.28 11.09 -8.66
C TYR A 100 3.04 10.46 -8.04
N TYR A 101 3.11 9.17 -7.76
CA TYR A 101 1.96 8.47 -7.19
C TYR A 101 1.66 8.93 -5.77
N ILE A 102 2.70 9.21 -5.00
CA ILE A 102 2.50 9.72 -3.64
C ILE A 102 1.73 11.03 -3.68
N LYS A 103 2.11 11.93 -4.58
CA LYS A 103 1.42 13.21 -4.70
C LYS A 103 -0.04 13.03 -5.08
N SER A 104 -0.32 12.02 -5.91
CA SER A 104 -1.69 11.77 -6.33
C SER A 104 -2.56 11.26 -5.19
N VAL A 105 -1.95 10.62 -4.19
CA VAL A 105 -2.68 10.10 -3.03
C VAL A 105 -2.82 11.16 -1.94
N GLU A 106 -1.82 12.03 -1.84
CA GLU A 106 -1.88 13.09 -0.84
C GLU A 106 -3.11 13.97 -1.05
#